data_5dc4c0ca3125754ea4374b91b900557f
#
_entry.id   5dc4c0ca3125754ea4374b91b900557f
#
_cell.length_a   1.000
_cell.length_b   1.000
_cell.length_c   1.000
_cell.angle_alpha   90.00
_cell.angle_beta   90.00
_cell.angle_gamma   90.00
#
_symmetry.space_group_name_H-M   'P 1'
#
loop_
_entity.id
_entity.type
_entity.pdbx_description
1 polymer ?
#
loop_
_entity_poly.entity_id
_entity_poly.type
_entity_poly.pdbx_seq_one_letter_code
_entity_poly.pdbx_strand_id
1 'polypeptide(L)'
;MSEAFPNDQLEAVARTIAELREADAVRLTQFKVELLGRKNGRLTQILRSLSTLPPDERRAVGQRANQLKREVEEAIAAREKELHTGAKSGVAADLSMPGRQVWRGAIHPVTAVIDEICEIFRELGFSRVTGPEVETEEYNFTKLNIPLDHPAADMQDTFYLSPGVLLRTHTSPVQARTMERYKPPIRIVVPGMVYRRDAFDASHSPVFAQIEGLAVDEGITFVEFKAALDYFAKRFFSPDTTVRFRPSYFPFTEPSAEVEVQCQMCKGGGCATCQYTGFLEIMGAGMVHPAVLENCGIDPERYSGYAFGMGPERITMLRYGIPDIRMLFENDMRFLQQFAE
;
A
#
# COMPACT_ATOMS: atom_id res chain seq x y z
N MET A 1 65.09 -39.05 -21.08
CA MET A 1 63.60 -39.18 -21.21
C MET A 1 63.39 -39.50 -22.67
N SER A 2 62.99 -40.73 -22.99
CA SER A 2 62.81 -41.21 -24.36
C SER A 2 61.64 -40.41 -25.02
N GLU A 3 62.00 -39.65 -26.08
CA GLU A 3 60.97 -39.01 -26.91
C GLU A 3 60.28 -40.15 -27.68
N ALA A 4 58.95 -40.34 -27.31
CA ALA A 4 58.13 -41.32 -28.00
C ALA A 4 58.01 -40.95 -29.48
N PHE A 5 58.17 -41.93 -30.38
CA PHE A 5 58.07 -41.70 -31.84
C PHE A 5 56.81 -41.07 -32.21
N PRO A 6 56.74 -40.20 -33.21
CA PRO A 6 55.56 -39.50 -33.63
C PRO A 6 54.34 -40.39 -33.91
N ASN A 7 54.52 -41.61 -34.34
CA ASN A 7 53.47 -42.60 -34.55
C ASN A 7 52.77 -43.03 -33.24
N ASP A 8 53.56 -43.26 -32.14
CA ASP A 8 53.01 -43.63 -30.85
C ASP A 8 52.15 -42.51 -30.26
N GLN A 9 52.53 -41.24 -30.51
CA GLN A 9 51.78 -40.07 -30.10
C GLN A 9 50.46 -39.93 -30.90
N LEU A 10 50.46 -40.25 -32.20
CA LEU A 10 49.25 -40.26 -33.05
C LEU A 10 48.29 -41.36 -32.62
N GLU A 11 48.79 -42.56 -32.25
CA GLU A 11 47.93 -43.63 -31.73
C GLU A 11 47.32 -43.27 -30.37
N ALA A 12 48.04 -42.60 -29.51
CA ALA A 12 47.53 -42.11 -28.23
C ALA A 12 46.39 -41.09 -28.45
N VAL A 13 46.50 -40.19 -29.42
CA VAL A 13 45.42 -39.26 -29.81
C VAL A 13 44.23 -40.02 -30.38
N ALA A 14 44.47 -41.04 -31.23
CA ALA A 14 43.36 -41.85 -31.81
C ALA A 14 42.52 -42.55 -30.73
N ARG A 15 43.16 -43.06 -29.67
CA ARG A 15 42.45 -43.69 -28.51
C ARG A 15 41.57 -42.69 -27.76
N THR A 16 42.00 -41.43 -27.64
CA THR A 16 41.26 -40.40 -26.95
C THR A 16 39.92 -40.01 -27.67
N ILE A 17 39.79 -40.36 -28.97
CA ILE A 17 38.52 -40.06 -29.72
C ILE A 17 37.34 -40.81 -29.12
N ALA A 18 37.52 -42.02 -28.61
CA ALA A 18 36.47 -42.79 -27.97
C ALA A 18 35.96 -42.09 -26.69
N GLU A 19 36.88 -41.65 -25.84
CA GLU A 19 36.60 -40.91 -24.61
C GLU A 19 35.92 -39.55 -24.89
N LEU A 20 36.28 -38.90 -25.99
CA LEU A 20 35.77 -37.63 -26.42
C LEU A 20 34.24 -37.70 -26.77
N ARG A 21 33.81 -38.84 -27.33
CA ARG A 21 32.40 -39.08 -27.68
C ARG A 21 31.48 -39.22 -26.47
N GLU A 22 32.04 -39.60 -25.30
CA GLU A 22 31.29 -39.76 -24.07
C GLU A 22 31.49 -38.60 -23.07
N ALA A 23 32.36 -37.64 -23.40
CA ALA A 23 32.73 -36.54 -22.52
C ALA A 23 31.53 -35.61 -22.19
N ASP A 24 31.48 -35.12 -20.96
CA ASP A 24 30.60 -34.01 -20.57
C ASP A 24 31.13 -32.66 -21.12
N ALA A 25 30.35 -31.57 -20.94
CA ALA A 25 30.70 -30.26 -21.46
C ALA A 25 32.04 -29.69 -20.91
N VAL A 26 32.36 -29.99 -19.66
CA VAL A 26 33.60 -29.53 -19.02
C VAL A 26 34.80 -30.29 -19.59
N ARG A 27 34.67 -31.61 -19.67
CA ARG A 27 35.74 -32.48 -20.20
C ARG A 27 35.97 -32.26 -21.70
N LEU A 28 34.89 -31.99 -22.46
CA LEU A 28 34.96 -31.65 -23.88
C LEU A 28 35.80 -30.38 -24.12
N THR A 29 35.61 -29.38 -23.27
CA THR A 29 36.39 -28.14 -23.34
C THR A 29 37.87 -28.40 -23.03
N GLN A 30 38.16 -29.28 -22.07
CA GLN A 30 39.52 -29.68 -21.77
C GLN A 30 40.17 -30.41 -22.97
N PHE A 31 39.47 -31.36 -23.57
CA PHE A 31 39.96 -32.06 -24.77
C PHE A 31 40.27 -31.13 -25.94
N LYS A 32 39.46 -30.11 -26.17
CA LYS A 32 39.72 -29.05 -27.17
C LYS A 32 41.08 -28.40 -26.93
N VAL A 33 41.39 -28.03 -25.70
CA VAL A 33 42.67 -27.38 -25.35
C VAL A 33 43.82 -28.36 -25.42
N GLU A 34 43.65 -29.58 -24.90
CA GLU A 34 44.67 -30.61 -24.86
C GLU A 34 45.06 -31.13 -26.26
N LEU A 35 44.10 -31.28 -27.17
CA LEU A 35 44.35 -31.86 -28.51
C LEU A 35 44.62 -30.79 -29.58
N LEU A 36 43.84 -29.73 -29.60
CA LEU A 36 43.82 -28.71 -30.68
C LEU A 36 44.40 -27.35 -30.26
N GLY A 37 44.80 -27.17 -29.02
CA GLY A 37 45.31 -25.89 -28.49
C GLY A 37 46.45 -25.31 -29.35
N ARG A 38 46.39 -23.99 -29.66
CA ARG A 38 47.32 -23.31 -30.60
C ARG A 38 48.77 -23.38 -30.19
N LYS A 39 49.11 -23.40 -28.91
CA LYS A 39 50.52 -23.44 -28.40
C LYS A 39 50.93 -24.84 -27.98
N ASN A 40 50.11 -25.53 -27.19
CA ASN A 40 50.46 -26.76 -26.48
C ASN A 40 49.57 -27.95 -26.84
N GLY A 41 48.69 -27.84 -27.84
CA GLY A 41 47.87 -28.97 -28.27
C GLY A 41 48.70 -30.09 -28.87
N ARG A 42 48.42 -31.35 -28.47
CA ARG A 42 49.21 -32.53 -28.89
C ARG A 42 49.30 -32.62 -30.41
N LEU A 43 48.21 -32.49 -31.16
CA LEU A 43 48.22 -32.47 -32.64
C LEU A 43 49.02 -31.32 -33.21
N THR A 44 48.95 -30.15 -32.58
CA THR A 44 49.72 -28.95 -32.99
C THR A 44 51.21 -29.16 -32.79
N GLN A 45 51.63 -29.83 -31.72
CA GLN A 45 53.03 -30.15 -31.44
C GLN A 45 53.55 -31.19 -32.44
N ILE A 46 52.77 -32.26 -32.73
CA ILE A 46 53.14 -33.27 -33.73
C ILE A 46 53.29 -32.61 -35.11
N LEU A 47 52.38 -31.74 -35.51
CA LEU A 47 52.50 -31.05 -36.82
C LEU A 47 53.72 -30.11 -36.88
N ARG A 48 54.14 -29.52 -35.78
CA ARG A 48 55.38 -28.71 -35.72
C ARG A 48 56.63 -29.53 -35.76
N SER A 49 56.69 -30.74 -35.16
CA SER A 49 57.86 -31.62 -35.16
C SER A 49 58.07 -32.33 -36.51
N LEU A 50 57.12 -32.23 -37.44
CA LEU A 50 57.31 -32.79 -38.79
C LEU A 50 58.54 -32.26 -39.52
N SER A 51 58.95 -31.03 -39.20
CA SER A 51 60.15 -30.44 -39.80
C SER A 51 61.45 -31.16 -39.46
N THR A 52 61.48 -31.92 -38.39
CA THR A 52 62.66 -32.67 -37.90
C THR A 52 62.77 -34.12 -38.41
N LEU A 53 61.71 -34.59 -39.15
CA LEU A 53 61.64 -35.96 -39.65
C LEU A 53 62.22 -36.09 -41.05
N PRO A 54 62.73 -37.31 -41.43
CA PRO A 54 63.19 -37.63 -42.78
C PRO A 54 62.01 -37.41 -43.81
N PRO A 55 62.36 -37.06 -45.08
CA PRO A 55 61.35 -36.71 -46.11
C PRO A 55 60.28 -37.77 -46.36
N ASP A 56 60.68 -39.04 -46.28
CA ASP A 56 59.72 -40.15 -46.57
C ASP A 56 58.75 -40.37 -45.42
N GLU A 57 59.19 -40.27 -44.21
CA GLU A 57 58.31 -40.38 -43.00
C GLU A 57 57.46 -39.15 -42.81
N ARG A 58 57.95 -37.96 -43.15
CA ARG A 58 57.25 -36.68 -42.98
C ARG A 58 55.90 -36.63 -43.68
N ARG A 59 55.90 -37.21 -44.92
CA ARG A 59 54.60 -37.20 -45.70
C ARG A 59 53.56 -38.12 -45.12
N ALA A 60 53.94 -39.32 -44.66
CA ALA A 60 53.02 -40.29 -44.04
C ALA A 60 52.48 -39.80 -42.68
N VAL A 61 53.41 -39.34 -41.81
CA VAL A 61 53.00 -38.81 -40.49
C VAL A 61 52.18 -37.55 -40.61
N GLY A 62 52.50 -36.63 -41.54
CA GLY A 62 51.72 -35.42 -41.80
C GLY A 62 50.31 -35.70 -42.30
N GLN A 63 50.17 -36.69 -43.24
CA GLN A 63 48.82 -37.09 -43.70
C GLN A 63 48.00 -37.68 -42.56
N ARG A 64 48.57 -38.56 -41.72
CA ARG A 64 47.90 -39.18 -40.59
C ARG A 64 47.54 -38.16 -39.52
N ALA A 65 48.41 -37.21 -39.18
CA ALA A 65 48.12 -36.14 -38.24
C ALA A 65 47.00 -35.23 -38.69
N ASN A 66 46.96 -34.87 -40.01
CA ASN A 66 45.87 -34.05 -40.54
C ASN A 66 44.54 -34.82 -40.60
N GLN A 67 44.57 -36.12 -40.86
CA GLN A 67 43.39 -36.97 -40.83
C GLN A 67 42.83 -37.06 -39.39
N LEU A 68 43.66 -37.36 -38.40
CA LEU A 68 43.26 -37.40 -36.97
C LEU A 68 42.76 -36.05 -36.47
N LYS A 69 43.34 -34.94 -36.97
CA LYS A 69 42.82 -33.60 -36.63
C LYS A 69 41.38 -33.42 -37.08
N ARG A 70 41.05 -33.85 -38.30
CA ARG A 70 39.63 -33.79 -38.79
C ARG A 70 38.75 -34.71 -38.00
N GLU A 71 39.17 -35.94 -37.68
CA GLU A 71 38.40 -36.90 -36.88
C GLU A 71 38.11 -36.35 -35.49
N VAL A 72 39.05 -35.68 -34.86
CA VAL A 72 38.88 -35.01 -33.54
C VAL A 72 37.94 -33.81 -33.65
N GLU A 73 38.08 -32.95 -34.65
CA GLU A 73 37.21 -31.79 -34.89
C GLU A 73 35.78 -32.23 -35.13
N GLU A 74 35.56 -33.26 -35.96
CA GLU A 74 34.22 -33.84 -36.22
C GLU A 74 33.61 -34.46 -34.98
N ALA A 75 34.39 -35.21 -34.17
CA ALA A 75 33.91 -35.82 -32.96
C ALA A 75 33.50 -34.76 -31.89
N ILE A 76 34.30 -33.69 -31.78
CA ILE A 76 33.99 -32.57 -30.90
C ILE A 76 32.66 -31.88 -31.34
N ALA A 77 32.54 -31.58 -32.64
CA ALA A 77 31.37 -30.93 -33.18
C ALA A 77 30.06 -31.78 -33.00
N ALA A 78 30.19 -33.11 -33.22
CA ALA A 78 29.06 -34.02 -32.99
C ALA A 78 28.66 -34.05 -31.52
N ARG A 79 29.62 -34.12 -30.60
CA ARG A 79 29.35 -34.16 -29.16
C ARG A 79 28.78 -32.83 -28.63
N GLU A 80 29.28 -31.68 -29.13
CA GLU A 80 28.69 -30.38 -28.81
C GLU A 80 27.23 -30.30 -29.22
N LYS A 81 26.91 -30.78 -30.43
CA LYS A 81 25.55 -30.83 -30.92
C LYS A 81 24.64 -31.69 -30.05
N GLU A 82 25.12 -32.88 -29.62
CA GLU A 82 24.38 -33.76 -28.71
C GLU A 82 24.12 -33.10 -27.34
N LEU A 83 25.15 -32.47 -26.75
CA LEU A 83 25.01 -31.75 -25.48
C LEU A 83 24.09 -30.56 -25.59
N HIS A 84 24.07 -29.85 -26.71
CA HIS A 84 23.12 -28.76 -26.97
C HIS A 84 21.69 -29.25 -27.24
N THR A 85 21.54 -30.40 -27.95
CA THR A 85 20.19 -30.96 -28.20
C THR A 85 19.62 -31.68 -26.99
N GLY A 86 20.45 -32.16 -26.07
CA GLY A 86 20.05 -32.73 -24.79
C GLY A 86 19.56 -31.67 -23.76
N ALA A 87 19.96 -30.43 -23.91
CA ALA A 87 19.35 -29.32 -23.22
C ALA A 87 17.99 -29.04 -23.86
N LYS A 88 16.94 -29.68 -23.35
CA LYS A 88 15.55 -29.30 -23.70
C LYS A 88 15.46 -27.79 -23.57
N SER A 89 15.06 -27.12 -24.66
CA SER A 89 14.72 -25.70 -24.68
C SER A 89 13.38 -25.47 -23.94
N GLY A 90 13.28 -25.96 -22.72
CA GLY A 90 12.35 -25.45 -21.76
C GLY A 90 13.02 -24.24 -21.16
N VAL A 91 12.39 -23.08 -21.26
CA VAL A 91 12.75 -21.93 -20.41
C VAL A 91 12.82 -22.50 -19.01
N ALA A 92 14.05 -22.65 -18.47
CA ALA A 92 14.22 -23.07 -17.09
C ALA A 92 13.57 -22.00 -16.25
N ALA A 93 12.29 -22.25 -15.85
CA ALA A 93 11.61 -21.36 -14.94
C ALA A 93 12.44 -21.32 -13.67
N ASP A 94 12.93 -20.14 -13.33
CA ASP A 94 13.60 -19.92 -12.06
C ASP A 94 12.56 -20.04 -10.96
N LEU A 95 12.51 -21.20 -10.32
CA LEU A 95 11.58 -21.50 -9.24
C LEU A 95 11.88 -20.72 -7.96
N SER A 96 12.99 -20.02 -7.86
CA SER A 96 13.29 -19.10 -6.77
C SER A 96 12.63 -17.74 -6.96
N MET A 97 12.23 -17.40 -8.20
CA MET A 97 11.46 -16.18 -8.46
C MET A 97 10.01 -16.36 -8.00
N PRO A 98 9.45 -15.36 -7.29
CA PRO A 98 8.03 -15.40 -6.93
C PRO A 98 7.19 -15.52 -8.21
N GLY A 99 6.21 -16.41 -8.19
CA GLY A 99 5.23 -16.54 -9.27
C GLY A 99 4.49 -15.22 -9.52
N ARG A 100 3.79 -15.10 -10.65
CA ARG A 100 2.87 -13.98 -10.85
C ARG A 100 1.87 -13.96 -9.71
N GLN A 101 1.92 -12.90 -8.91
CA GLN A 101 0.89 -12.66 -7.91
C GLN A 101 -0.44 -12.45 -8.64
N VAL A 102 -1.43 -13.25 -8.28
CA VAL A 102 -2.81 -12.97 -8.67
C VAL A 102 -3.19 -11.67 -7.98
N TRP A 103 -3.57 -10.66 -8.76
CA TRP A 103 -4.04 -9.40 -8.19
C TRP A 103 -5.25 -9.68 -7.30
N ARG A 104 -5.14 -9.28 -6.04
CA ARG A 104 -6.24 -9.31 -5.08
C ARG A 104 -6.71 -7.89 -4.89
N GLY A 105 -8.02 -7.69 -4.92
CA GLY A 105 -8.61 -6.41 -4.54
C GLY A 105 -8.29 -6.09 -3.08
N ALA A 106 -8.20 -4.81 -2.76
CA ALA A 106 -8.06 -4.32 -1.40
C ALA A 106 -9.23 -3.39 -1.07
N ILE A 107 -9.64 -3.36 0.20
CA ILE A 107 -10.52 -2.31 0.69
C ILE A 107 -9.69 -1.02 0.76
N HIS A 108 -10.27 0.07 0.25
CA HIS A 108 -9.61 1.37 0.33
C HIS A 108 -9.33 1.73 1.81
N PRO A 109 -8.13 2.23 2.16
CA PRO A 109 -7.74 2.44 3.57
C PRO A 109 -8.68 3.37 4.33
N VAL A 110 -9.24 4.40 3.68
CA VAL A 110 -10.26 5.27 4.30
C VAL A 110 -11.54 4.49 4.59
N THR A 111 -11.98 3.62 3.69
CA THR A 111 -13.17 2.78 3.91
C THR A 111 -12.97 1.82 5.08
N ALA A 112 -11.81 1.18 5.16
CA ALA A 112 -11.47 0.30 6.28
C ALA A 112 -11.48 1.05 7.62
N VAL A 113 -10.93 2.26 7.65
CA VAL A 113 -10.95 3.13 8.85
C VAL A 113 -12.37 3.56 9.21
N ILE A 114 -13.21 3.93 8.23
CA ILE A 114 -14.62 4.26 8.47
C ILE A 114 -15.37 3.08 9.09
N ASP A 115 -15.19 1.90 8.53
CA ASP A 115 -15.88 0.70 9.01
C ASP A 115 -15.42 0.33 10.44
N GLU A 116 -14.13 0.43 10.74
CA GLU A 116 -13.60 0.20 12.10
C GLU A 116 -14.14 1.22 13.10
N ILE A 117 -14.17 2.51 12.75
CA ILE A 117 -14.73 3.56 13.61
C ILE A 117 -16.22 3.28 13.89
N CYS A 118 -16.99 2.97 12.85
CA CYS A 118 -18.42 2.65 13.01
C CYS A 118 -18.63 1.41 13.90
N GLU A 119 -17.75 0.40 13.79
CA GLU A 119 -17.81 -0.80 14.61
C GLU A 119 -17.53 -0.50 16.09
N ILE A 120 -16.53 0.33 16.38
CA ILE A 120 -16.23 0.76 17.77
C ILE A 120 -17.44 1.49 18.38
N PHE A 121 -18.09 2.40 17.63
CA PHE A 121 -19.29 3.08 18.14
C PHE A 121 -20.50 2.14 18.23
N ARG A 122 -20.58 1.11 17.39
CA ARG A 122 -21.59 0.07 17.52
C ARG A 122 -21.49 -0.69 18.85
N GLU A 123 -20.27 -0.92 19.35
CA GLU A 123 -20.04 -1.51 20.70
C GLU A 123 -20.65 -0.63 21.82
N LEU A 124 -20.75 0.70 21.58
CA LEU A 124 -21.40 1.65 22.48
C LEU A 124 -22.90 1.85 22.22
N GLY A 125 -23.49 1.01 21.36
CA GLY A 125 -24.91 1.05 21.04
C GLY A 125 -25.31 2.06 19.96
N PHE A 126 -24.37 2.61 19.18
CA PHE A 126 -24.69 3.49 18.07
C PHE A 126 -25.08 2.69 16.83
N SER A 127 -26.05 3.22 16.10
CA SER A 127 -26.50 2.70 14.81
C SER A 127 -25.91 3.52 13.66
N ARG A 128 -25.40 2.86 12.62
CA ARG A 128 -24.93 3.54 11.40
C ARG A 128 -26.12 4.03 10.58
N VAL A 129 -26.15 5.32 10.27
CA VAL A 129 -27.22 5.97 9.49
C VAL A 129 -26.59 6.74 8.32
N THR A 130 -27.29 6.80 7.21
CA THR A 130 -26.90 7.57 6.02
C THR A 130 -28.00 8.55 5.64
N GLY A 131 -27.66 9.58 4.87
CA GLY A 131 -28.62 10.57 4.37
C GLY A 131 -28.17 11.19 3.06
N PRO A 132 -28.98 12.11 2.50
CA PRO A 132 -28.69 12.74 1.22
C PRO A 132 -27.43 13.61 1.28
N GLU A 133 -26.70 13.67 0.15
CA GLU A 133 -25.55 14.56 -0.03
C GLU A 133 -25.97 15.93 -0.56
N VAL A 134 -27.07 15.97 -1.31
CA VAL A 134 -27.74 17.22 -1.72
C VAL A 134 -28.74 17.62 -0.64
N GLU A 135 -28.52 18.79 -0.06
CA GLU A 135 -29.25 19.26 1.10
C GLU A 135 -29.84 20.67 0.89
N THR A 136 -30.71 21.05 1.79
CA THR A 136 -31.22 22.42 1.88
C THR A 136 -30.45 23.23 2.92
N GLU A 137 -30.43 24.55 2.78
CA GLU A 137 -29.91 25.48 3.79
C GLU A 137 -30.54 25.26 5.17
N GLU A 138 -31.80 24.87 5.21
CA GLU A 138 -32.50 24.58 6.45
C GLU A 138 -31.79 23.50 7.28
N TYR A 139 -31.48 22.36 6.66
CA TYR A 139 -30.83 21.25 7.36
C TYR A 139 -29.34 21.46 7.53
N ASN A 140 -28.68 22.12 6.55
CA ASN A 140 -27.23 22.29 6.61
C ASN A 140 -26.78 23.41 7.57
N PHE A 141 -27.70 24.40 7.83
CA PHE A 141 -27.37 25.57 8.64
C PHE A 141 -28.43 25.86 9.72
N THR A 142 -29.65 26.23 9.34
CA THR A 142 -30.66 26.79 10.26
C THR A 142 -31.00 25.85 11.42
N LYS A 143 -31.27 24.58 11.14
CA LYS A 143 -31.57 23.58 12.19
C LYS A 143 -30.41 23.29 13.11
N LEU A 144 -29.20 23.60 12.68
CA LEU A 144 -27.95 23.42 13.44
C LEU A 144 -27.50 24.71 14.17
N ASN A 145 -28.44 25.63 14.38
CA ASN A 145 -28.17 26.90 15.05
C ASN A 145 -27.12 27.77 14.31
N ILE A 146 -27.08 27.67 12.98
CA ILE A 146 -26.26 28.50 12.10
C ILE A 146 -27.16 29.37 11.26
N PRO A 147 -27.50 30.61 11.69
CA PRO A 147 -28.23 31.56 10.88
C PRO A 147 -27.47 31.90 9.60
N LEU A 148 -28.17 32.08 8.48
CA LEU A 148 -27.53 32.34 7.17
C LEU A 148 -26.78 33.66 7.10
N ASP A 149 -27.09 34.62 7.97
CA ASP A 149 -26.38 35.88 8.15
C ASP A 149 -25.24 35.84 9.19
N HIS A 150 -25.02 34.66 9.78
CA HIS A 150 -23.95 34.49 10.77
C HIS A 150 -22.58 34.30 10.08
N PRO A 151 -21.50 34.91 10.57
CA PRO A 151 -20.15 34.72 9.99
C PRO A 151 -19.71 33.25 9.86
N ALA A 152 -20.24 32.35 10.69
CA ALA A 152 -19.96 30.92 10.58
C ALA A 152 -20.54 30.28 9.30
N ALA A 153 -21.60 30.84 8.71
CA ALA A 153 -22.13 30.38 7.43
C ALA A 153 -21.22 30.80 6.27
N ASP A 154 -20.61 31.98 6.34
CA ASP A 154 -19.65 32.48 5.36
C ASP A 154 -18.29 31.77 5.44
N MET A 155 -17.95 31.23 6.62
CA MET A 155 -16.69 30.49 6.86
C MET A 155 -16.69 29.10 6.22
N GLN A 156 -17.84 28.61 5.80
CA GLN A 156 -17.98 27.34 5.12
C GLN A 156 -18.16 27.60 3.62
N ASP A 157 -17.07 27.50 2.88
CA ASP A 157 -17.12 27.58 1.42
C ASP A 157 -18.03 26.47 0.87
N THR A 158 -19.27 26.85 0.51
CA THR A 158 -20.36 25.95 0.16
C THR A 158 -20.54 25.86 -1.35
N PHE A 159 -20.76 24.65 -1.87
CA PHE A 159 -21.18 24.44 -3.25
C PHE A 159 -22.70 24.49 -3.35
N TYR A 160 -23.24 25.58 -3.87
CA TYR A 160 -24.65 25.71 -4.19
C TYR A 160 -24.98 25.14 -5.57
N LEU A 161 -26.04 24.33 -5.65
CA LEU A 161 -26.58 23.78 -6.89
C LEU A 161 -27.68 24.67 -7.46
N SER A 162 -28.49 25.26 -6.59
CA SER A 162 -29.51 26.25 -6.90
C SER A 162 -29.83 27.07 -5.63
N PRO A 163 -30.64 28.15 -5.71
CA PRO A 163 -30.98 28.90 -4.53
C PRO A 163 -31.58 28.00 -3.44
N GLY A 164 -30.97 28.00 -2.25
CA GLY A 164 -31.40 27.21 -1.09
C GLY A 164 -31.05 25.72 -1.13
N VAL A 165 -30.40 25.24 -2.20
CA VAL A 165 -29.99 23.81 -2.36
C VAL A 165 -28.49 23.75 -2.60
N LEU A 166 -27.82 22.90 -1.83
CA LEU A 166 -26.37 22.81 -1.78
C LEU A 166 -25.86 21.36 -1.66
N LEU A 167 -24.59 21.17 -1.83
CA LEU A 167 -23.89 19.96 -1.39
C LEU A 167 -23.51 20.13 0.09
N ARG A 168 -23.87 19.18 0.95
CA ARG A 168 -23.67 19.29 2.40
C ARG A 168 -22.21 19.51 2.75
N THR A 169 -21.94 20.44 3.67
CA THR A 169 -20.60 20.79 4.14
C THR A 169 -20.14 19.94 5.32
N HIS A 170 -21.04 19.19 5.92
CA HIS A 170 -20.86 18.25 7.02
C HIS A 170 -21.99 17.21 7.02
N THR A 171 -21.86 16.17 7.84
CA THR A 171 -22.90 15.11 7.91
C THR A 171 -23.98 15.39 8.96
N SER A 172 -23.92 16.51 9.69
CA SER A 172 -24.89 16.95 10.71
C SER A 172 -26.34 17.08 10.21
N PRO A 173 -26.64 17.40 8.92
CA PRO A 173 -28.02 17.35 8.42
C PRO A 173 -28.73 16.02 8.69
N VAL A 174 -27.98 14.90 8.66
CA VAL A 174 -28.56 13.58 8.96
C VAL A 174 -28.89 13.43 10.44
N GLN A 175 -28.15 14.09 11.33
CA GLN A 175 -28.48 14.15 12.76
C GLN A 175 -29.81 14.88 12.96
N ALA A 176 -30.01 16.06 12.35
CA ALA A 176 -31.25 16.82 12.41
C ALA A 176 -32.43 16.00 11.86
N ARG A 177 -32.27 15.38 10.69
CA ARG A 177 -33.31 14.50 10.10
C ARG A 177 -33.65 13.32 10.98
N THR A 178 -32.66 12.77 11.70
CA THR A 178 -32.89 11.65 12.62
C THR A 178 -33.68 12.10 13.85
N MET A 179 -33.34 13.26 14.43
CA MET A 179 -33.99 13.83 15.59
C MET A 179 -35.48 14.20 15.28
N GLU A 180 -35.78 14.65 14.06
CA GLU A 180 -37.17 14.90 13.64
C GLU A 180 -37.99 13.61 13.47
N ARG A 181 -37.34 12.55 13.00
CA ARG A 181 -38.02 11.29 12.67
C ARG A 181 -38.19 10.37 13.88
N TYR A 182 -37.26 10.39 14.81
CA TYR A 182 -37.24 9.48 15.96
C TYR A 182 -37.21 10.25 17.28
N LYS A 183 -37.81 9.67 18.28
CA LYS A 183 -37.72 10.17 19.66
C LYS A 183 -36.54 9.58 20.37
N PRO A 184 -35.92 10.32 21.32
CA PRO A 184 -34.90 9.74 22.19
C PRO A 184 -35.37 8.47 22.91
N PRO A 185 -34.48 7.49 23.19
CA PRO A 185 -33.01 7.60 23.06
C PRO A 185 -32.54 7.45 21.61
N ILE A 186 -31.63 8.33 21.19
CA ILE A 186 -31.00 8.34 19.87
C ILE A 186 -29.48 8.15 20.05
N ARG A 187 -28.90 7.19 19.37
CA ARG A 187 -27.45 6.98 19.25
C ARG A 187 -27.11 6.60 17.83
N ILE A 188 -26.54 7.51 17.09
CA ILE A 188 -26.22 7.32 15.67
C ILE A 188 -24.80 7.73 15.34
N VAL A 189 -24.20 7.05 14.39
CA VAL A 189 -22.96 7.42 13.71
C VAL A 189 -23.23 7.56 12.21
N VAL A 190 -22.79 8.66 11.63
CA VAL A 190 -23.13 9.09 10.27
C VAL A 190 -21.86 9.25 9.45
N PRO A 191 -21.34 8.20 8.81
CA PRO A 191 -20.31 8.33 7.81
C PRO A 191 -20.90 8.83 6.48
N GLY A 192 -20.17 9.72 5.78
CA GLY A 192 -20.60 10.17 4.46
C GLY A 192 -19.64 11.17 3.84
N MET A 193 -19.80 11.40 2.53
CA MET A 193 -19.04 12.41 1.81
C MET A 193 -19.58 13.80 2.11
N VAL A 194 -18.69 14.77 2.18
CA VAL A 194 -18.96 16.19 2.40
C VAL A 194 -18.17 17.03 1.41
N TYR A 195 -18.61 18.26 1.20
CA TYR A 195 -18.17 19.09 0.08
C TYR A 195 -17.90 20.52 0.57
N ARG A 196 -16.66 21.00 0.36
CA ARG A 196 -16.25 22.37 0.69
C ARG A 196 -15.43 22.96 -0.44
N ARG A 197 -15.53 24.26 -0.65
CA ARG A 197 -14.76 24.95 -1.70
C ARG A 197 -13.29 25.18 -1.33
N ASP A 198 -12.73 24.24 -0.61
CA ASP A 198 -11.31 24.24 -0.24
C ASP A 198 -10.41 23.99 -1.45
N ALA A 199 -9.20 24.53 -1.42
CA ALA A 199 -8.18 24.20 -2.39
C ALA A 199 -7.72 22.74 -2.23
N PHE A 200 -7.45 22.07 -3.34
CA PHE A 200 -6.91 20.71 -3.31
C PHE A 200 -5.39 20.75 -3.09
N ASP A 201 -4.96 20.55 -1.86
CA ASP A 201 -3.54 20.55 -1.45
C ASP A 201 -3.16 19.27 -0.67
N ALA A 202 -1.99 19.25 -0.03
CA ALA A 202 -1.51 18.09 0.71
C ALA A 202 -2.34 17.75 1.97
N SER A 203 -3.18 18.67 2.46
CA SER A 203 -3.95 18.57 3.71
C SER A 203 -5.45 18.74 3.53
N HIS A 204 -5.89 19.28 2.40
CA HIS A 204 -7.31 19.56 2.12
C HIS A 204 -7.74 18.97 0.78
N SER A 205 -9.01 18.57 0.73
CA SER A 205 -9.70 18.15 -0.48
C SER A 205 -11.08 18.79 -0.53
N PRO A 206 -11.56 19.26 -1.70
CA PRO A 206 -12.91 19.80 -1.84
C PRO A 206 -13.99 18.75 -1.61
N VAL A 207 -13.64 17.48 -1.69
CA VAL A 207 -14.51 16.33 -1.44
C VAL A 207 -13.79 15.40 -0.49
N PHE A 208 -14.35 15.13 0.68
CA PHE A 208 -13.75 14.24 1.67
C PHE A 208 -14.84 13.55 2.49
N ALA A 209 -14.46 12.49 3.20
CA ALA A 209 -15.38 11.82 4.11
C ALA A 209 -15.40 12.50 5.47
N GLN A 210 -16.55 12.45 6.12
CA GLN A 210 -16.72 12.81 7.53
C GLN A 210 -17.50 11.73 8.24
N ILE A 211 -17.17 11.51 9.51
CA ILE A 211 -17.96 10.68 10.42
C ILE A 211 -18.43 11.58 11.55
N GLU A 212 -19.72 11.70 11.74
CA GLU A 212 -20.28 12.37 12.89
C GLU A 212 -21.08 11.39 13.75
N GLY A 213 -21.09 11.64 15.05
CA GLY A 213 -21.89 10.90 16.01
C GLY A 213 -22.81 11.83 16.79
N LEU A 214 -23.98 11.32 17.15
CA LEU A 214 -24.96 11.98 17.99
C LEU A 214 -25.51 10.99 19.01
N ALA A 215 -25.53 11.40 20.27
CA ALA A 215 -26.28 10.72 21.32
C ALA A 215 -27.23 11.72 21.98
N VAL A 216 -28.51 11.39 22.07
CA VAL A 216 -29.55 12.20 22.76
C VAL A 216 -30.38 11.27 23.63
N ASP A 217 -30.46 11.57 24.92
CA ASP A 217 -31.25 10.82 25.90
C ASP A 217 -31.58 11.70 27.11
N GLU A 218 -32.33 11.18 28.07
CA GLU A 218 -32.59 11.86 29.34
C GLU A 218 -31.32 11.88 30.18
N GLY A 219 -30.88 13.06 30.64
CA GLY A 219 -29.81 13.23 31.62
C GLY A 219 -28.37 12.89 31.11
N ILE A 220 -28.16 12.92 29.81
CA ILE A 220 -26.78 12.79 29.26
C ILE A 220 -25.88 13.89 29.79
N THR A 221 -24.69 13.51 30.24
CA THR A 221 -23.72 14.40 30.90
C THR A 221 -22.45 14.59 30.08
N PHE A 222 -21.72 15.65 30.37
CA PHE A 222 -20.38 15.87 29.80
C PHE A 222 -19.39 14.75 30.19
N VAL A 223 -19.63 14.05 31.29
CA VAL A 223 -18.79 12.90 31.71
C VAL A 223 -18.99 11.71 30.79
N GLU A 224 -20.26 11.40 30.41
CA GLU A 224 -20.55 10.31 29.45
C GLU A 224 -19.97 10.61 28.08
N PHE A 225 -20.12 11.88 27.61
CA PHE A 225 -19.47 12.36 26.39
C PHE A 225 -17.97 12.10 26.40
N LYS A 226 -17.25 12.51 27.47
CA LYS A 226 -15.81 12.25 27.61
C LYS A 226 -15.49 10.76 27.65
N ALA A 227 -16.29 9.97 28.34
CA ALA A 227 -16.07 8.53 28.45
C ALA A 227 -16.22 7.82 27.09
N ALA A 228 -17.20 8.20 26.29
CA ALA A 228 -17.43 7.65 24.96
C ALA A 228 -16.23 7.93 24.03
N LEU A 229 -15.70 9.16 24.04
CA LEU A 229 -14.56 9.53 23.21
C LEU A 229 -13.22 8.97 23.71
N ASP A 230 -13.02 8.85 25.01
CA ASP A 230 -11.86 8.16 25.61
C ASP A 230 -11.87 6.67 25.23
N TYR A 231 -13.04 6.02 25.32
CA TYR A 231 -13.21 4.64 24.87
C TYR A 231 -12.84 4.47 23.39
N PHE A 232 -13.39 5.32 22.50
CA PHE A 232 -13.06 5.32 21.09
C PHE A 232 -11.56 5.45 20.85
N ALA A 233 -10.92 6.46 21.46
CA ALA A 233 -9.51 6.72 21.27
C ALA A 233 -8.62 5.53 21.69
N LYS A 234 -8.93 4.92 22.84
CA LYS A 234 -8.21 3.75 23.35
C LYS A 234 -8.41 2.50 22.50
N ARG A 235 -9.61 2.30 21.98
CA ARG A 235 -9.92 1.15 21.10
C ARG A 235 -9.28 1.31 19.71
N PHE A 236 -9.29 2.52 19.18
CA PHE A 236 -8.81 2.78 17.82
C PHE A 236 -7.29 2.92 17.73
N PHE A 237 -6.65 3.63 18.65
CA PHE A 237 -5.21 3.88 18.62
C PHE A 237 -4.42 2.89 19.48
N SER A 238 -4.54 3.01 20.79
CA SER A 238 -3.93 2.07 21.74
C SER A 238 -4.57 2.20 23.13
N PRO A 239 -4.56 1.15 23.96
CA PRO A 239 -5.10 1.20 25.34
C PRO A 239 -4.50 2.29 26.20
N ASP A 240 -3.25 2.70 25.93
CA ASP A 240 -2.51 3.72 26.69
C ASP A 240 -2.70 5.13 26.11
N THR A 241 -3.52 5.30 25.09
CA THR A 241 -3.74 6.59 24.45
C THR A 241 -4.37 7.58 25.41
N THR A 242 -3.72 8.71 25.62
CA THR A 242 -4.24 9.81 26.43
C THR A 242 -5.06 10.76 25.54
N VAL A 243 -6.24 11.13 26.01
CA VAL A 243 -7.14 12.09 25.36
C VAL A 243 -7.13 13.40 26.11
N ARG A 244 -7.05 14.51 25.37
CA ARG A 244 -7.14 15.87 25.90
C ARG A 244 -8.30 16.60 25.24
N PHE A 245 -9.07 17.34 26.04
CA PHE A 245 -10.17 18.18 25.58
C PHE A 245 -9.74 19.64 25.70
N ARG A 246 -9.73 20.35 24.59
CA ARG A 246 -9.42 21.77 24.53
C ARG A 246 -10.70 22.54 24.28
N PRO A 247 -11.06 23.57 25.09
CA PRO A 247 -12.23 24.38 24.82
C PRO A 247 -12.20 24.97 23.42
N SER A 248 -13.33 24.94 22.74
CA SER A 248 -13.54 25.48 21.40
C SER A 248 -14.93 26.08 21.28
N TYR A 249 -15.29 26.57 20.10
CA TYR A 249 -16.62 27.09 19.80
C TYR A 249 -17.16 26.48 18.50
N PHE A 250 -18.38 25.93 18.61
CA PHE A 250 -19.17 25.54 17.45
C PHE A 250 -20.61 25.99 17.69
N PRO A 251 -21.31 26.57 16.67
CA PRO A 251 -22.66 27.09 16.87
C PRO A 251 -23.71 26.07 17.29
N PHE A 252 -23.48 24.79 16.99
CA PHE A 252 -24.37 23.66 17.26
C PHE A 252 -24.05 22.89 18.56
N THR A 253 -23.00 23.29 19.29
CA THR A 253 -22.65 22.67 20.59
C THR A 253 -22.28 23.69 21.65
N GLU A 254 -22.69 23.41 22.92
CA GLU A 254 -22.33 24.22 24.09
C GLU A 254 -22.39 23.34 25.37
N PRO A 255 -21.26 23.12 26.08
CA PRO A 255 -19.89 23.54 25.74
C PRO A 255 -19.32 22.73 24.56
N SER A 256 -18.44 23.40 23.80
CA SER A 256 -17.71 22.80 22.68
C SER A 256 -16.27 22.47 23.06
N ALA A 257 -15.72 21.46 22.45
CA ALA A 257 -14.31 21.06 22.63
C ALA A 257 -13.70 20.51 21.35
N GLU A 258 -12.45 20.81 21.14
CA GLU A 258 -11.58 20.04 20.26
C GLU A 258 -10.99 18.87 21.04
N VAL A 259 -11.01 17.69 20.42
CA VAL A 259 -10.52 16.46 21.04
C VAL A 259 -9.20 16.10 20.41
N GLU A 260 -8.18 16.04 21.24
CA GLU A 260 -6.82 15.73 20.84
C GLU A 260 -6.39 14.40 21.45
N VAL A 261 -5.66 13.62 20.68
CA VAL A 261 -5.04 12.38 21.15
C VAL A 261 -3.53 12.53 21.22
N GLN A 262 -2.93 11.83 22.15
CA GLN A 262 -1.48 11.74 22.26
C GLN A 262 -0.88 11.26 20.93
N CYS A 263 0.10 11.99 20.42
CA CYS A 263 0.77 11.67 19.18
C CYS A 263 1.42 10.28 19.23
N GLN A 264 0.98 9.39 18.35
CA GLN A 264 1.47 8.00 18.31
C GLN A 264 2.93 7.91 17.82
N MET A 265 3.39 8.88 17.03
CA MET A 265 4.76 8.91 16.50
C MET A 265 5.80 9.20 17.59
N CYS A 266 5.54 10.18 18.45
CA CYS A 266 6.49 10.61 19.50
C CYS A 266 6.04 10.23 20.91
N LYS A 267 4.90 9.54 21.06
CA LYS A 267 4.33 9.13 22.36
C LYS A 267 4.26 10.30 23.36
N GLY A 268 3.85 11.47 22.87
CA GLY A 268 3.72 12.68 23.70
C GLY A 268 4.99 13.49 23.89
N GLY A 269 6.14 13.06 23.38
CA GLY A 269 7.42 13.76 23.53
C GLY A 269 7.59 15.00 22.64
N GLY A 270 6.71 15.22 21.68
CA GLY A 270 6.79 16.30 20.70
C GLY A 270 7.63 15.93 19.46
N CYS A 271 7.07 16.10 18.26
CA CYS A 271 7.74 15.91 16.97
C CYS A 271 7.16 16.85 15.91
N ALA A 272 7.75 16.88 14.71
CA ALA A 272 7.28 17.73 13.61
C ALA A 272 5.80 17.45 13.27
N THR A 273 5.35 16.19 13.30
CA THR A 273 3.96 15.80 13.00
C THR A 273 2.94 16.43 13.93
N CYS A 274 3.24 16.51 15.22
CA CYS A 274 2.38 17.15 16.22
C CYS A 274 2.79 18.60 16.51
N GLN A 275 3.64 19.21 15.68
CA GLN A 275 4.16 20.57 15.87
C GLN A 275 4.74 20.79 17.29
N TYR A 276 5.41 19.75 17.81
CA TYR A 276 6.05 19.71 19.13
C TYR A 276 5.08 19.82 20.33
N THR A 277 3.76 19.73 20.11
CA THR A 277 2.77 19.78 21.20
C THR A 277 2.61 18.45 21.95
N GLY A 278 3.04 17.34 21.34
CA GLY A 278 2.82 15.97 21.82
C GLY A 278 1.41 15.44 21.60
N PHE A 279 0.49 16.26 21.06
CA PHE A 279 -0.92 15.92 20.81
C PHE A 279 -1.33 16.28 19.38
N LEU A 280 -2.35 15.58 18.88
CA LEU A 280 -2.92 15.78 17.56
C LEU A 280 -4.43 15.91 17.68
N GLU A 281 -4.98 16.99 17.15
CA GLU A 281 -6.42 17.14 17.00
C GLU A 281 -6.96 16.13 16.02
N ILE A 282 -8.02 15.41 16.41
CA ILE A 282 -8.66 14.39 15.61
C ILE A 282 -10.15 14.67 15.35
N MET A 283 -10.81 15.46 16.19
CA MET A 283 -12.23 15.78 16.05
C MET A 283 -12.66 17.03 16.80
N GLY A 284 -13.71 17.68 16.29
CA GLY A 284 -14.53 18.62 17.04
C GLY A 284 -15.70 17.91 17.72
N ALA A 285 -16.09 18.35 18.92
CA ALA A 285 -17.15 17.69 19.67
C ALA A 285 -17.76 18.65 20.73
N GLY A 286 -18.87 18.26 21.34
CA GLY A 286 -19.49 19.03 22.41
C GLY A 286 -20.85 18.51 22.83
N MET A 287 -21.45 19.15 23.85
CA MET A 287 -22.84 18.92 24.19
C MET A 287 -23.71 19.61 23.15
N VAL A 288 -24.80 18.96 22.71
CA VAL A 288 -25.71 19.52 21.73
C VAL A 288 -26.33 20.79 22.26
N HIS A 289 -26.25 21.86 21.46
CA HIS A 289 -26.85 23.13 21.85
C HIS A 289 -28.38 23.02 21.99
N PRO A 290 -28.99 23.56 23.06
CA PRO A 290 -30.45 23.46 23.27
C PRO A 290 -31.29 23.87 22.05
N ALA A 291 -30.90 24.95 21.36
CA ALA A 291 -31.59 25.42 20.15
C ALA A 291 -31.61 24.37 19.01
N VAL A 292 -30.58 23.50 18.91
CA VAL A 292 -30.58 22.43 17.91
C VAL A 292 -31.61 21.38 18.26
N LEU A 293 -31.77 21.03 19.54
CA LEU A 293 -32.84 20.12 20.00
C LEU A 293 -34.21 20.70 19.72
N GLU A 294 -34.45 21.96 20.08
CA GLU A 294 -35.68 22.69 19.83
C GLU A 294 -36.03 22.77 18.34
N ASN A 295 -35.06 23.12 17.47
CA ASN A 295 -35.20 23.20 16.03
C ASN A 295 -35.57 21.85 15.39
N CYS A 296 -35.28 20.75 16.08
CA CYS A 296 -35.60 19.38 15.67
C CYS A 296 -36.81 18.80 16.43
N GLY A 297 -37.52 19.60 17.24
CA GLY A 297 -38.72 19.18 17.95
C GLY A 297 -38.49 18.30 19.17
N ILE A 298 -37.31 18.38 19.78
CA ILE A 298 -36.95 17.69 21.01
C ILE A 298 -36.91 18.72 22.15
N ASP A 299 -37.52 18.38 23.27
CA ASP A 299 -37.60 19.23 24.46
C ASP A 299 -36.23 19.26 25.19
N PRO A 300 -35.51 20.40 25.21
CA PRO A 300 -34.19 20.50 25.83
C PRO A 300 -34.24 20.53 27.37
N GLU A 301 -35.40 20.78 27.99
CA GLU A 301 -35.56 20.69 29.44
C GLU A 301 -35.59 19.23 29.93
N ARG A 302 -35.97 18.32 29.04
CA ARG A 302 -36.01 16.87 29.34
C ARG A 302 -34.81 16.10 28.82
N TYR A 303 -34.36 16.45 27.60
CA TYR A 303 -33.32 15.72 26.91
C TYR A 303 -32.05 16.55 26.78
N SER A 304 -30.91 15.87 26.89
CA SER A 304 -29.62 16.41 26.57
C SER A 304 -28.86 15.47 25.62
N GLY A 305 -27.77 15.93 25.04
CA GLY A 305 -27.05 15.10 24.10
C GLY A 305 -25.63 15.59 23.91
N TYR A 306 -24.81 14.75 23.24
CA TYR A 306 -23.51 15.15 22.75
C TYR A 306 -23.35 14.77 21.29
N ALA A 307 -22.52 15.53 20.59
CA ALA A 307 -22.15 15.27 19.21
C ALA A 307 -20.64 15.39 19.02
N PHE A 308 -20.13 14.69 18.01
CA PHE A 308 -18.74 14.76 17.60
C PHE A 308 -18.61 14.59 16.08
N GLY A 309 -17.52 15.12 15.49
CA GLY A 309 -17.24 15.00 14.06
C GLY A 309 -15.75 14.86 13.79
N MET A 310 -15.38 13.91 12.94
CA MET A 310 -13.99 13.62 12.57
C MET A 310 -13.82 13.37 11.06
N GLY A 311 -12.64 13.68 10.54
CA GLY A 311 -12.25 13.40 9.15
C GLY A 311 -11.50 12.06 9.07
N PRO A 312 -12.10 11.00 8.49
CA PRO A 312 -11.44 9.69 8.40
C PRO A 312 -10.16 9.72 7.57
N GLU A 313 -10.05 10.59 6.55
CA GLU A 313 -8.79 10.73 5.79
C GLU A 313 -7.65 11.19 6.70
N ARG A 314 -7.90 12.18 7.55
CA ARG A 314 -6.90 12.67 8.51
C ARG A 314 -6.46 11.57 9.46
N ILE A 315 -7.40 10.79 9.99
CA ILE A 315 -7.14 9.66 10.87
C ILE A 315 -6.37 8.56 10.12
N THR A 316 -6.75 8.27 8.89
CA THR A 316 -6.05 7.30 8.01
C THR A 316 -4.60 7.72 7.76
N MET A 317 -4.38 8.99 7.43
CA MET A 317 -3.04 9.54 7.24
C MET A 317 -2.17 9.39 8.50
N LEU A 318 -2.73 9.70 9.67
CA LEU A 318 -2.03 9.54 10.95
C LEU A 318 -1.70 8.08 11.28
N ARG A 319 -2.63 7.16 11.02
CA ARG A 319 -2.47 5.73 11.30
C ARG A 319 -1.41 5.07 10.44
N TYR A 320 -1.41 5.38 9.15
CA TYR A 320 -0.53 4.73 8.16
C TYR A 320 0.69 5.57 7.76
N GLY A 321 0.86 6.76 8.36
CA GLY A 321 1.99 7.64 8.05
C GLY A 321 1.95 8.20 6.62
N ILE A 322 0.75 8.43 6.07
CA ILE A 322 0.57 8.97 4.72
C ILE A 322 0.81 10.48 4.76
N PRO A 323 1.79 11.00 4.00
CA PRO A 323 2.19 12.41 4.11
C PRO A 323 1.30 13.39 3.36
N ASP A 324 0.47 12.91 2.43
CA ASP A 324 -0.29 13.73 1.50
C ASP A 324 -1.68 13.12 1.26
N ILE A 325 -2.74 13.91 1.53
CA ILE A 325 -4.13 13.45 1.38
C ILE A 325 -4.47 13.05 -0.07
N ARG A 326 -3.81 13.66 -1.05
CA ARG A 326 -4.05 13.40 -2.48
C ARG A 326 -3.77 11.96 -2.86
N MET A 327 -2.84 11.29 -2.18
CA MET A 327 -2.56 9.86 -2.38
C MET A 327 -3.78 8.96 -2.15
N LEU A 328 -4.73 9.41 -1.31
CA LEU A 328 -5.98 8.70 -1.05
C LEU A 328 -6.99 8.84 -2.20
N PHE A 329 -6.81 9.80 -3.11
CA PHE A 329 -7.74 10.11 -4.21
C PHE A 329 -7.17 9.79 -5.60
N GLU A 330 -5.85 9.61 -5.74
CA GLU A 330 -5.18 9.38 -7.03
C GLU A 330 -5.42 7.99 -7.63
N ASN A 331 -5.96 7.05 -6.88
CA ASN A 331 -6.19 5.66 -7.29
C ASN A 331 -4.93 4.94 -7.82
N ASP A 332 -3.72 5.30 -7.34
CA ASP A 332 -2.50 4.59 -7.70
C ASP A 332 -2.54 3.16 -7.14
N MET A 333 -2.56 2.19 -8.04
CA MET A 333 -2.64 0.76 -7.68
C MET A 333 -1.46 0.30 -6.80
N ARG A 334 -0.26 0.90 -6.97
CA ARG A 334 0.92 0.58 -6.16
C ARG A 334 0.74 1.05 -4.71
N PHE A 335 0.02 2.17 -4.53
CA PHE A 335 -0.36 2.65 -3.20
C PHE A 335 -1.43 1.75 -2.59
N LEU A 336 -2.51 1.47 -3.32
CA LEU A 336 -3.63 0.67 -2.83
C LEU A 336 -3.26 -0.78 -2.50
N GLN A 337 -2.34 -1.38 -3.26
CA GLN A 337 -1.85 -2.74 -3.02
C GLN A 337 -1.13 -2.92 -1.67
N GLN A 338 -0.63 -1.84 -1.05
CA GLN A 338 -0.01 -1.89 0.27
C GLN A 338 -1.02 -2.20 1.39
N PHE A 339 -2.32 -2.06 1.12
CA PHE A 339 -3.43 -2.32 2.05
C PHE A 339 -4.17 -3.63 1.70
N ALA A 340 -3.69 -4.41 0.73
CA ALA A 340 -4.22 -5.74 0.43
C ALA A 340 -3.73 -6.74 1.49
N GLU A 341 -4.65 -7.35 2.23
CA GLU A 341 -4.38 -8.46 3.15
C GLU A 341 -4.29 -9.81 2.41
#